data_f8cea12ad991df756009cd8657209cc9
#
_entry.id   f8cea12ad991df756009cd8657209cc9
#
_cell.length_a   1.000
_cell.length_b   1.000
_cell.length_c   1.000
_cell.angle_alpha   90.00
_cell.angle_beta   90.00
_cell.angle_gamma   90.00
#
_symmetry.space_group_name_H-M   'P 1'
#
loop_
_entity.id
_entity.type
_entity.pdbx_description
1 polymer ?
#
loop_
_entity_poly.entity_id
_entity_poly.type
_entity_poly.pdbx_seq_one_letter_code
_entity_poly.pdbx_strand_id
1 'polypeptide(L)'
;MSDAILGEQLAESSDFIAAIDQGTTSTRCMIFDHHGAEVARHQLEHEQILPRAGWVEHNPVEIWERTASVLISVLNATNLSPKDIAALGITNQRETTLVWNRHTGRPYYNAIVWQDTRTDRIASALDRDGRGNLIRRKAGLPPATYFSGGKLQWILENVDGVRAAAENGDALFGTPDTWVLWNLTGGPRGGVHVTDVTNASRTMLMDLETLDWDDELLSLFSIPRAMLPEIASSAPSEPYGVTLATGPVGGEVPITGVLGDQHAAMVGQVCLAPGEAKNTYGTGNFLLLNTGETIVRSNNGLLTTVCYQFGNAKPVYALEGSIAVTGSAVQWLRDQLGIISGAAQSEALARQVPDNGGMYFVPAFSGLFAPYWRPMRVARSSGCRGSTPTRTWRAQRWRRSATRAAMWWTPWKQTPVFACRC
;
A
#
# COMPACT_ATOMS: atom_id res chain seq x y z
N MET A 1 12.86 -63.20 16.11
CA MET A 1 13.55 -61.90 16.11
C MET A 1 12.80 -61.03 15.13
N SER A 2 12.02 -60.20 15.69
CA SER A 2 11.06 -59.37 14.96
C SER A 2 11.68 -57.97 14.80
N ASP A 3 12.04 -57.63 13.62
CA ASP A 3 12.41 -56.24 13.26
C ASP A 3 11.14 -55.41 13.15
N ALA A 4 10.89 -54.67 14.19
CA ALA A 4 9.87 -53.63 14.18
C ALA A 4 10.41 -52.44 13.33
N ILE A 5 9.95 -52.37 12.11
CA ILE A 5 10.11 -51.17 11.29
C ILE A 5 9.23 -50.08 11.90
N LEU A 6 9.85 -49.17 12.62
CA LEU A 6 9.27 -47.87 12.97
C LEU A 6 9.04 -47.12 11.67
N GLY A 7 7.78 -47.12 11.24
CA GLY A 7 7.34 -46.16 10.21
C GLY A 7 7.45 -44.76 10.77
N GLU A 8 8.51 -44.07 10.40
CA GLU A 8 8.49 -42.62 10.43
C GLU A 8 7.34 -42.17 9.53
N GLN A 9 6.26 -41.68 10.13
CA GLN A 9 5.32 -40.84 9.44
C GLN A 9 6.12 -39.59 9.05
N LEU A 10 6.59 -39.54 7.79
CA LEU A 10 6.97 -38.35 7.14
C LEU A 10 5.75 -37.41 7.29
N ALA A 11 5.89 -36.34 8.06
CA ALA A 11 4.93 -35.28 8.07
C ALA A 11 4.76 -34.86 6.59
N GLU A 12 3.52 -34.93 6.07
CA GLU A 12 3.19 -34.45 4.75
C GLU A 12 3.70 -33.03 4.66
N SER A 13 4.75 -32.80 3.87
CA SER A 13 5.32 -31.46 3.69
C SER A 13 4.31 -30.65 2.90
N SER A 14 3.83 -29.56 3.51
CA SER A 14 3.04 -28.55 2.81
C SER A 14 3.94 -27.88 1.78
N ASP A 15 3.67 -28.09 0.49
CA ASP A 15 4.57 -27.74 -0.61
C ASP A 15 4.24 -26.38 -1.27
N PHE A 16 3.18 -25.71 -0.81
CA PHE A 16 2.67 -24.51 -1.44
C PHE A 16 2.63 -23.29 -0.49
N ILE A 17 2.74 -22.11 -1.07
CA ILE A 17 2.59 -20.82 -0.37
C ILE A 17 1.45 -20.06 -1.02
N ALA A 18 0.54 -19.53 -0.21
CA ALA A 18 -0.49 -18.62 -0.68
C ALA A 18 -0.09 -17.17 -0.40
N ALA A 19 -0.36 -16.26 -1.34
CA ALA A 19 -0.13 -14.83 -1.20
C ALA A 19 -1.38 -14.04 -1.55
N ILE A 20 -1.82 -13.17 -0.63
CA ILE A 20 -2.92 -12.22 -0.83
C ILE A 20 -2.32 -10.87 -1.19
N ASP A 21 -2.80 -10.27 -2.29
CA ASP A 21 -2.49 -8.90 -2.71
C ASP A 21 -3.79 -8.08 -2.69
N GLN A 22 -3.99 -7.32 -1.62
CA GLN A 22 -5.12 -6.41 -1.48
C GLN A 22 -4.73 -5.04 -2.06
N GLY A 23 -4.92 -4.86 -3.36
CA GLY A 23 -4.55 -3.65 -4.10
C GLY A 23 -5.63 -2.55 -4.07
N THR A 24 -5.34 -1.43 -4.74
CA THR A 24 -6.25 -0.26 -4.80
C THR A 24 -7.52 -0.54 -5.62
N THR A 25 -7.46 -1.37 -6.65
CA THR A 25 -8.59 -1.60 -7.55
C THR A 25 -9.12 -3.02 -7.48
N SER A 26 -8.40 -3.93 -6.86
CA SER A 26 -8.74 -5.35 -6.84
C SER A 26 -8.02 -6.07 -5.72
N THR A 27 -8.57 -7.20 -5.30
CA THR A 27 -7.91 -8.17 -4.43
C THR A 27 -7.55 -9.40 -5.26
N ARG A 28 -6.35 -9.94 -5.04
CA ARG A 28 -5.81 -11.10 -5.71
C ARG A 28 -5.31 -12.12 -4.70
N CYS A 29 -5.45 -13.41 -5.01
CA CYS A 29 -4.72 -14.48 -4.33
C CYS A 29 -3.93 -15.28 -5.36
N MET A 30 -2.70 -15.64 -5.02
CA MET A 30 -1.81 -16.44 -5.85
C MET A 30 -1.30 -17.61 -5.01
N ILE A 31 -1.12 -18.78 -5.64
CA ILE A 31 -0.46 -19.94 -5.04
C ILE A 31 0.83 -20.22 -5.81
N PHE A 32 1.90 -20.42 -5.06
CA PHE A 32 3.23 -20.76 -5.56
C PHE A 32 3.65 -22.12 -5.03
N ASP A 33 4.37 -22.88 -5.86
CA ASP A 33 5.05 -24.10 -5.44
C ASP A 33 6.38 -23.80 -4.71
N HIS A 34 7.05 -24.83 -4.24
CA HIS A 34 8.34 -24.73 -3.56
C HIS A 34 9.51 -24.25 -4.46
N HIS A 35 9.28 -24.17 -5.76
CA HIS A 35 10.24 -23.54 -6.72
C HIS A 35 9.94 -22.06 -6.96
N GLY A 36 8.85 -21.52 -6.36
CA GLY A 36 8.37 -20.16 -6.59
C GLY A 36 7.63 -20.01 -7.91
N ALA A 37 7.27 -21.09 -8.60
CA ALA A 37 6.43 -21.01 -9.80
C ALA A 37 4.96 -20.79 -9.42
N GLU A 38 4.29 -19.88 -10.15
CA GLU A 38 2.86 -19.63 -9.98
C GLU A 38 2.06 -20.84 -10.45
N VAL A 39 1.28 -21.43 -9.54
CA VAL A 39 0.40 -22.58 -9.80
C VAL A 39 -1.00 -22.11 -10.19
N ALA A 40 -1.51 -21.13 -9.47
CA ALA A 40 -2.82 -20.55 -9.75
C ALA A 40 -2.92 -19.12 -9.22
N ARG A 41 -3.85 -18.37 -9.80
CA ARG A 41 -4.29 -17.06 -9.28
C ARG A 41 -5.77 -16.83 -9.54
N HIS A 42 -6.35 -16.03 -8.66
CA HIS A 42 -7.68 -15.47 -8.86
C HIS A 42 -7.69 -14.02 -8.41
N GLN A 43 -8.42 -13.16 -9.14
CA GLN A 43 -8.49 -11.73 -8.87
C GLN A 43 -9.91 -11.23 -9.04
N LEU A 44 -10.37 -10.38 -8.13
CA LEU A 44 -11.67 -9.71 -8.18
C LEU A 44 -11.50 -8.22 -7.97
N GLU A 45 -12.12 -7.42 -8.81
CA GLU A 45 -12.20 -5.96 -8.64
C GLU A 45 -13.17 -5.62 -7.52
N HIS A 46 -12.99 -4.45 -6.90
CA HIS A 46 -13.91 -3.87 -5.93
C HIS A 46 -14.27 -2.43 -6.33
N GLU A 47 -15.39 -1.97 -5.81
CA GLU A 47 -15.95 -0.67 -6.15
C GLU A 47 -15.05 0.49 -5.69
N GLN A 48 -14.89 1.48 -6.56
CA GLN A 48 -14.25 2.76 -6.26
C GLN A 48 -15.35 3.78 -5.92
N ILE A 49 -15.55 4.07 -4.64
CA ILE A 49 -16.59 4.99 -4.17
C ILE A 49 -16.03 6.41 -4.20
N LEU A 50 -16.66 7.29 -4.97
CA LEU A 50 -16.22 8.68 -5.18
C LEU A 50 -17.33 9.66 -4.72
N PRO A 51 -17.54 9.88 -3.40
CA PRO A 51 -18.68 10.63 -2.89
C PRO A 51 -18.64 12.11 -3.27
N ARG A 52 -17.44 12.68 -3.38
CA ARG A 52 -17.19 14.09 -3.70
C ARG A 52 -15.88 14.22 -4.49
N ALA A 53 -15.68 15.37 -5.12
CA ALA A 53 -14.41 15.67 -5.79
C ALA A 53 -13.22 15.55 -4.82
N GLY A 54 -12.26 14.71 -5.16
CA GLY A 54 -11.07 14.44 -4.35
C GLY A 54 -11.26 13.44 -3.21
N TRP A 55 -12.49 12.94 -2.98
CA TRP A 55 -12.75 11.88 -2.02
C TRP A 55 -12.73 10.51 -2.70
N VAL A 56 -12.03 9.57 -2.08
CA VAL A 56 -11.91 8.20 -2.59
C VAL A 56 -12.07 7.24 -1.42
N GLU A 57 -13.03 6.33 -1.53
CA GLU A 57 -13.38 5.40 -0.46
C GLU A 57 -13.52 3.98 -1.02
N HIS A 58 -13.28 2.98 -0.16
CA HIS A 58 -13.62 1.58 -0.41
C HIS A 58 -14.54 1.07 0.70
N ASN A 59 -15.39 0.09 0.37
CA ASN A 59 -16.18 -0.62 1.36
C ASN A 59 -15.31 -1.70 2.04
N PRO A 60 -15.03 -1.61 3.37
CA PRO A 60 -14.22 -2.62 4.07
C PRO A 60 -14.83 -4.02 4.04
N VAL A 61 -16.17 -4.11 4.02
CA VAL A 61 -16.87 -5.40 3.95
C VAL A 61 -16.61 -6.04 2.59
N GLU A 62 -16.69 -5.28 1.51
CA GLU A 62 -16.37 -5.78 0.16
C GLU A 62 -14.90 -6.21 0.05
N ILE A 63 -13.96 -5.46 0.63
CA ILE A 63 -12.53 -5.86 0.68
C ILE A 63 -12.41 -7.26 1.31
N TRP A 64 -13.09 -7.51 2.44
CA TRP A 64 -13.08 -8.81 3.09
C TRP A 64 -13.76 -9.90 2.23
N GLU A 65 -14.94 -9.62 1.68
CA GLU A 65 -15.66 -10.56 0.82
C GLU A 65 -14.86 -10.94 -0.42
N ARG A 66 -14.18 -9.98 -1.06
CA ARG A 66 -13.29 -10.25 -2.20
C ARG A 66 -12.08 -11.10 -1.76
N THR A 67 -11.51 -10.80 -0.61
CA THR A 67 -10.38 -11.60 -0.05
C THR A 67 -10.82 -13.04 0.18
N ALA A 68 -11.94 -13.26 0.84
CA ALA A 68 -12.49 -14.59 1.07
C ALA A 68 -12.77 -15.31 -0.25
N SER A 69 -13.38 -14.62 -1.21
CA SER A 69 -13.75 -15.20 -2.51
C SER A 69 -12.54 -15.61 -3.33
N VAL A 70 -11.47 -14.80 -3.39
CA VAL A 70 -10.26 -15.15 -4.15
C VAL A 70 -9.52 -16.32 -3.52
N LEU A 71 -9.48 -16.43 -2.18
CA LEU A 71 -8.91 -17.57 -1.47
C LEU A 71 -9.67 -18.86 -1.80
N ILE A 72 -10.99 -18.87 -1.65
CA ILE A 72 -11.84 -20.02 -1.98
C ILE A 72 -11.66 -20.43 -3.44
N SER A 73 -11.67 -19.45 -4.35
CA SER A 73 -11.57 -19.72 -5.79
C SER A 73 -10.23 -20.34 -6.18
N VAL A 74 -9.12 -19.87 -5.62
CA VAL A 74 -7.79 -20.37 -5.98
C VAL A 74 -7.56 -21.78 -5.41
N LEU A 75 -8.03 -22.06 -4.19
CA LEU A 75 -7.96 -23.40 -3.58
C LEU A 75 -8.82 -24.40 -4.37
N ASN A 76 -10.04 -24.03 -4.74
CA ASN A 76 -10.89 -24.89 -5.55
C ASN A 76 -10.29 -25.18 -6.94
N ALA A 77 -9.65 -24.18 -7.56
CA ALA A 77 -9.05 -24.34 -8.89
C ALA A 77 -7.84 -25.30 -8.87
N THR A 78 -7.15 -25.42 -7.75
CA THR A 78 -5.96 -26.25 -7.60
C THR A 78 -6.25 -27.62 -6.96
N ASN A 79 -7.45 -27.83 -6.41
CA ASN A 79 -7.79 -28.99 -5.56
C ASN A 79 -6.86 -29.15 -4.34
N LEU A 80 -6.23 -28.06 -3.89
CA LEU A 80 -5.40 -28.07 -2.69
C LEU A 80 -6.26 -27.97 -1.44
N SER A 81 -5.83 -28.68 -0.42
CA SER A 81 -6.38 -28.57 0.93
C SER A 81 -5.58 -27.56 1.76
N PRO A 82 -6.11 -27.07 2.88
CA PRO A 82 -5.34 -26.19 3.79
C PRO A 82 -4.02 -26.81 4.28
N LYS A 83 -3.93 -28.15 4.36
CA LYS A 83 -2.72 -28.88 4.79
C LYS A 83 -1.58 -28.79 3.75
N ASP A 84 -1.92 -28.56 2.50
CA ASP A 84 -0.95 -28.42 1.43
C ASP A 84 -0.29 -27.02 1.42
N ILE A 85 -0.88 -26.05 2.17
CA ILE A 85 -0.39 -24.67 2.24
C ILE A 85 0.51 -24.50 3.47
N ALA A 86 1.80 -24.35 3.24
CA ALA A 86 2.80 -24.15 4.29
C ALA A 86 2.65 -22.82 5.02
N ALA A 87 2.31 -21.76 4.27
CA ALA A 87 2.24 -20.41 4.79
C ALA A 87 1.35 -19.50 3.91
N LEU A 88 0.83 -18.45 4.54
CA LEU A 88 0.10 -17.39 3.88
C LEU A 88 0.81 -16.05 4.12
N GLY A 89 1.07 -15.31 3.03
CA GLY A 89 1.57 -13.95 3.06
C GLY A 89 0.48 -12.94 2.67
N ILE A 90 0.57 -11.73 3.22
CA ILE A 90 -0.35 -10.63 2.92
C ILE A 90 0.45 -9.43 2.44
N THR A 91 0.06 -8.88 1.30
CA THR A 91 0.48 -7.56 0.86
C THR A 91 -0.73 -6.68 0.56
N ASN A 92 -0.58 -5.36 0.67
CA ASN A 92 -1.71 -4.45 0.60
C ASN A 92 -1.34 -3.09 0.03
N GLN A 93 -2.34 -2.39 -0.53
CA GLN A 93 -2.27 -0.94 -0.72
C GLN A 93 -2.03 -0.27 0.62
N ARG A 94 -1.03 0.59 0.69
CA ARG A 94 -0.61 1.25 1.94
C ARG A 94 -1.49 2.47 2.25
N GLU A 95 -1.40 2.99 3.47
CA GLU A 95 -1.97 4.25 3.96
C GLU A 95 -3.52 4.33 3.95
N THR A 96 -4.21 3.43 3.27
CA THR A 96 -5.67 3.35 3.32
C THR A 96 -6.12 3.04 4.74
N THR A 97 -7.08 3.82 5.25
CA THR A 97 -7.39 3.88 6.69
C THR A 97 -8.77 3.32 6.96
N LEU A 98 -8.85 2.31 7.83
CA LEU A 98 -10.06 1.65 8.28
C LEU A 98 -10.23 1.79 9.79
N VAL A 99 -11.50 1.91 10.22
CA VAL A 99 -11.87 1.87 11.65
C VAL A 99 -13.10 1.00 11.80
N TRP A 100 -13.03 0.01 12.71
CA TRP A 100 -14.12 -0.93 12.92
C TRP A 100 -14.33 -1.25 14.42
N ASN A 101 -15.50 -1.76 14.74
CA ASN A 101 -15.83 -2.19 16.10
C ASN A 101 -15.26 -3.58 16.38
N ARG A 102 -14.44 -3.72 17.45
CA ARG A 102 -13.77 -4.99 17.79
C ARG A 102 -14.73 -6.12 18.14
N HIS A 103 -15.91 -5.80 18.69
CA HIS A 103 -16.87 -6.80 19.17
C HIS A 103 -17.82 -7.30 18.08
N THR A 104 -18.11 -6.45 17.09
CA THR A 104 -19.06 -6.77 16.02
C THR A 104 -18.42 -6.96 14.66
N GLY A 105 -17.20 -6.48 14.47
CA GLY A 105 -16.53 -6.44 13.18
C GLY A 105 -17.11 -5.41 12.20
N ARG A 106 -18.09 -4.59 12.62
CA ARG A 106 -18.71 -3.61 11.72
C ARG A 106 -17.81 -2.38 11.56
N PRO A 107 -17.47 -2.00 10.31
CA PRO A 107 -16.80 -0.74 10.06
C PRO A 107 -17.68 0.44 10.49
N TYR A 108 -17.04 1.45 11.09
CA TYR A 108 -17.73 2.71 11.44
C TYR A 108 -17.94 3.61 10.23
N TYR A 109 -17.03 3.49 9.25
CA TYR A 109 -17.04 4.28 8.03
C TYR A 109 -16.40 3.48 6.89
N ASN A 110 -16.57 3.93 5.64
CA ASN A 110 -15.79 3.40 4.52
C ASN A 110 -14.30 3.61 4.74
N ALA A 111 -13.47 2.74 4.19
CA ALA A 111 -12.03 2.91 4.18
C ALA A 111 -11.65 4.16 3.37
N ILE A 112 -10.92 5.10 3.99
CA ILE A 112 -10.44 6.31 3.29
C ILE A 112 -9.14 5.95 2.57
N VAL A 113 -9.18 5.98 1.23
CA VAL A 113 -8.10 5.50 0.37
C VAL A 113 -6.91 6.46 0.38
N TRP A 114 -5.70 5.95 0.12
CA TRP A 114 -4.46 6.72 0.06
C TRP A 114 -4.50 7.91 -0.93
N GLN A 115 -5.36 7.85 -1.96
CA GLN A 115 -5.55 8.89 -2.97
C GLN A 115 -6.46 10.04 -2.51
N ASP A 116 -7.17 9.86 -1.39
CA ASP A 116 -8.15 10.81 -0.87
C ASP A 116 -7.49 12.11 -0.40
N THR A 117 -8.12 13.24 -0.69
CA THR A 117 -7.57 14.57 -0.38
C THR A 117 -8.36 15.33 0.68
N ARG A 118 -9.38 14.72 1.33
CA ARG A 118 -10.25 15.40 2.32
C ARG A 118 -9.49 15.97 3.52
N THR A 119 -8.34 15.42 3.84
CA THR A 119 -7.51 15.81 5.00
C THR A 119 -6.54 16.94 4.70
N ASP A 120 -6.66 17.61 3.54
CA ASP A 120 -5.77 18.72 3.15
C ASP A 120 -5.69 19.83 4.20
N ARG A 121 -6.82 20.18 4.82
CA ARG A 121 -6.84 21.21 5.88
C ARG A 121 -6.00 20.80 7.09
N ILE A 122 -6.01 19.53 7.48
CA ILE A 122 -5.21 18.97 8.58
C ILE A 122 -3.74 19.04 8.21
N ALA A 123 -3.37 18.48 7.06
CA ALA A 123 -1.99 18.44 6.60
C ALA A 123 -1.39 19.85 6.42
N SER A 124 -2.15 20.76 5.78
CA SER A 124 -1.73 22.15 5.57
C SER A 124 -1.60 22.96 6.87
N ALA A 125 -2.43 22.69 7.87
CA ALA A 125 -2.33 23.33 9.19
C ALA A 125 -1.03 22.90 9.89
N LEU A 126 -0.75 21.61 9.92
CA LEU A 126 0.46 21.04 10.53
C LEU A 126 1.75 21.59 9.89
N ASP A 127 1.74 21.79 8.58
CA ASP A 127 2.91 22.33 7.88
C ASP A 127 3.11 23.83 8.19
N ARG A 128 2.04 24.65 8.17
CA ARG A 128 2.09 26.08 8.49
C ARG A 128 2.50 26.37 9.91
N ASP A 129 2.03 25.57 10.87
CA ASP A 129 2.30 25.75 12.29
C ASP A 129 3.72 25.25 12.70
N GLY A 130 4.50 24.74 11.74
CA GLY A 130 5.85 24.20 11.97
C GLY A 130 5.85 22.79 12.60
N ARG A 131 4.68 22.26 12.99
CA ARG A 131 4.55 20.93 13.60
C ARG A 131 4.89 19.80 12.61
N GLY A 132 4.83 20.08 11.30
CA GLY A 132 5.28 19.17 10.26
C GLY A 132 6.75 18.76 10.36
N ASN A 133 7.60 19.57 11.01
CA ASN A 133 9.01 19.22 11.25
C ASN A 133 9.16 18.06 12.25
N LEU A 134 8.27 17.94 13.25
CA LEU A 134 8.22 16.80 14.15
C LEU A 134 7.92 15.51 13.38
N ILE A 135 6.90 15.54 12.51
CA ILE A 135 6.51 14.39 11.68
C ILE A 135 7.68 13.98 10.76
N ARG A 136 8.34 14.94 10.08
CA ARG A 136 9.50 14.67 9.23
C ARG A 136 10.64 14.04 9.99
N ARG A 137 10.90 14.51 11.21
CA ARG A 137 12.00 14.01 12.05
C ARG A 137 11.71 12.61 12.57
N LYS A 138 10.52 12.33 13.10
CA LYS A 138 10.19 11.04 13.69
C LYS A 138 9.74 10.02 12.64
N ALA A 139 8.72 10.34 11.88
CA ALA A 139 8.13 9.41 10.93
C ALA A 139 8.79 9.38 9.54
N GLY A 140 9.72 10.30 9.23
CA GLY A 140 10.36 10.38 7.91
C GLY A 140 9.45 10.89 6.78
N LEU A 141 8.26 11.39 7.10
CA LEU A 141 7.20 11.74 6.18
C LEU A 141 6.85 13.24 6.29
N PRO A 142 6.51 13.94 5.19
CA PRO A 142 5.90 15.25 5.29
C PRO A 142 4.42 15.13 5.72
N PRO A 143 3.83 16.16 6.35
CA PRO A 143 2.39 16.21 6.55
C PRO A 143 1.70 16.27 5.17
N ALA A 144 1.00 15.21 4.81
CA ALA A 144 0.30 15.12 3.53
C ALA A 144 -0.97 14.26 3.66
N THR A 145 -1.92 14.50 2.75
CA THR A 145 -3.18 13.75 2.67
C THR A 145 -2.98 12.27 2.36
N TYR A 146 -1.83 11.92 1.82
CA TYR A 146 -1.43 10.59 1.43
C TYR A 146 -1.46 9.60 2.62
N PHE A 147 -0.95 10.01 3.79
CA PHE A 147 -0.69 9.13 4.94
C PHE A 147 -1.90 8.96 5.87
N SER A 148 -1.88 7.90 6.69
CA SER A 148 -3.05 7.46 7.47
C SER A 148 -3.45 8.40 8.61
N GLY A 149 -2.49 9.02 9.32
CA GLY A 149 -2.78 9.76 10.55
C GLY A 149 -3.82 10.86 10.41
N GLY A 150 -3.74 11.67 9.31
CA GLY A 150 -4.75 12.68 9.03
C GLY A 150 -6.14 12.10 8.71
N LYS A 151 -6.20 10.93 8.04
CA LYS A 151 -7.47 10.24 7.74
C LYS A 151 -8.11 9.69 9.00
N LEU A 152 -7.30 9.12 9.90
CA LEU A 152 -7.76 8.61 11.18
C LEU A 152 -8.28 9.76 12.07
N GLN A 153 -7.57 10.87 12.15
CA GLN A 153 -8.04 12.08 12.83
C GLN A 153 -9.40 12.53 12.27
N TRP A 154 -9.52 12.56 10.93
CA TRP A 154 -10.77 12.96 10.27
C TRP A 154 -11.94 12.04 10.65
N ILE A 155 -11.73 10.73 10.68
CA ILE A 155 -12.76 9.75 11.09
C ILE A 155 -13.19 10.02 12.54
N LEU A 156 -12.22 10.19 13.45
CA LEU A 156 -12.49 10.46 14.86
C LEU A 156 -13.26 11.78 15.11
N GLU A 157 -13.12 12.76 14.22
CA GLU A 157 -13.77 14.07 14.31
C GLU A 157 -15.14 14.14 13.63
N ASN A 158 -15.38 13.31 12.60
CA ASN A 158 -16.54 13.46 11.70
C ASN A 158 -17.50 12.27 11.70
N VAL A 159 -17.16 11.16 12.36
CA VAL A 159 -18.03 9.99 12.44
C VAL A 159 -18.54 9.83 13.87
N ASP A 160 -19.84 9.87 14.03
CA ASP A 160 -20.51 9.85 15.33
C ASP A 160 -20.16 8.59 16.15
N GLY A 161 -19.84 8.79 17.42
CA GLY A 161 -19.57 7.73 18.39
C GLY A 161 -18.20 7.07 18.28
N VAL A 162 -17.44 7.29 17.19
CA VAL A 162 -16.14 6.63 16.98
C VAL A 162 -15.10 7.11 18.00
N ARG A 163 -15.08 8.40 18.33
CA ARG A 163 -14.16 8.96 19.32
C ARG A 163 -14.30 8.26 20.68
N ALA A 164 -15.52 8.17 21.20
CA ALA A 164 -15.77 7.51 22.49
C ALA A 164 -15.43 6.01 22.43
N ALA A 165 -15.77 5.33 21.35
CA ALA A 165 -15.41 3.93 21.16
C ALA A 165 -13.89 3.72 21.08
N ALA A 166 -13.15 4.63 20.46
CA ALA A 166 -11.69 4.57 20.37
C ALA A 166 -11.03 4.78 21.75
N GLU A 167 -11.51 5.73 22.54
CA GLU A 167 -11.03 6.00 23.89
C GLU A 167 -11.30 4.84 24.85
N ASN A 168 -12.42 4.13 24.67
CA ASN A 168 -12.76 2.92 25.42
C ASN A 168 -12.05 1.65 24.92
N GLY A 169 -11.32 1.71 23.77
CA GLY A 169 -10.68 0.56 23.14
C GLY A 169 -11.65 -0.37 22.38
N ASP A 170 -12.89 0.08 22.11
CA ASP A 170 -13.90 -0.68 21.36
C ASP A 170 -13.77 -0.49 19.84
N ALA A 171 -13.18 0.61 19.40
CA ALA A 171 -12.84 0.84 18.00
C ALA A 171 -11.39 0.49 17.71
N LEU A 172 -11.16 -0.30 16.68
CA LEU A 172 -9.84 -0.67 16.17
C LEU A 172 -9.54 0.11 14.89
N PHE A 173 -8.29 0.55 14.76
CA PHE A 173 -7.72 1.11 13.55
C PHE A 173 -6.85 0.07 12.85
N GLY A 174 -6.78 0.13 11.53
CA GLY A 174 -5.80 -0.59 10.72
C GLY A 174 -5.71 -0.05 9.30
N THR A 175 -4.66 -0.45 8.64
CA THR A 175 -4.52 -0.47 7.19
C THR A 175 -5.09 -1.78 6.64
N PRO A 176 -5.25 -1.97 5.32
CA PRO A 176 -5.90 -3.17 4.78
C PRO A 176 -5.26 -4.50 5.20
N ASP A 177 -3.95 -4.54 5.46
CA ASP A 177 -3.26 -5.72 6.03
C ASP A 177 -3.87 -6.12 7.37
N THR A 178 -3.97 -5.16 8.30
CA THR A 178 -4.54 -5.39 9.64
C THR A 178 -5.99 -5.87 9.55
N TRP A 179 -6.80 -5.27 8.66
CA TRP A 179 -8.19 -5.66 8.45
C TRP A 179 -8.31 -7.09 7.91
N VAL A 180 -7.51 -7.45 6.92
CA VAL A 180 -7.49 -8.78 6.32
C VAL A 180 -7.00 -9.81 7.34
N LEU A 181 -5.87 -9.54 8.02
CA LEU A 181 -5.29 -10.42 9.03
C LEU A 181 -6.27 -10.65 10.19
N TRP A 182 -6.88 -9.59 10.72
CA TRP A 182 -7.86 -9.67 11.78
C TRP A 182 -9.06 -10.57 11.42
N ASN A 183 -9.60 -10.42 10.21
CA ASN A 183 -10.70 -11.25 9.74
C ASN A 183 -10.30 -12.71 9.50
N LEU A 184 -9.12 -12.95 8.91
CA LEU A 184 -8.62 -14.30 8.65
C LEU A 184 -8.40 -15.10 9.93
N THR A 185 -7.99 -14.42 11.01
CA THR A 185 -7.64 -15.05 12.31
C THR A 185 -8.82 -15.13 13.27
N GLY A 186 -10.02 -14.69 12.89
CA GLY A 186 -11.22 -14.86 13.71
C GLY A 186 -12.13 -13.65 13.82
N GLY A 187 -11.68 -12.45 13.45
CA GLY A 187 -12.47 -11.24 13.54
C GLY A 187 -12.98 -10.98 14.97
N PRO A 188 -14.29 -10.76 15.19
CA PRO A 188 -14.85 -10.52 16.52
C PRO A 188 -14.66 -11.70 17.51
N ARG A 189 -14.24 -12.86 17.03
CA ARG A 189 -14.02 -14.07 17.84
C ARG A 189 -12.54 -14.25 18.25
N GLY A 190 -11.83 -13.16 18.45
CA GLY A 190 -10.43 -13.17 18.88
C GLY A 190 -9.42 -12.98 17.75
N GLY A 191 -9.81 -12.31 16.67
CA GLY A 191 -8.90 -11.98 15.58
C GLY A 191 -7.69 -11.17 16.04
N VAL A 192 -6.54 -11.45 15.46
CA VAL A 192 -5.26 -10.81 15.79
C VAL A 192 -5.22 -9.40 15.24
N HIS A 193 -4.97 -8.41 16.11
CA HIS A 193 -4.91 -6.98 15.75
C HIS A 193 -3.46 -6.50 15.68
N VAL A 194 -2.79 -6.78 14.56
CA VAL A 194 -1.37 -6.52 14.32
C VAL A 194 -1.18 -5.92 12.93
N THR A 195 -0.21 -5.05 12.76
CA THR A 195 0.32 -4.56 11.48
C THR A 195 1.83 -4.80 11.43
N ASP A 196 2.43 -4.68 10.25
CA ASP A 196 3.88 -4.76 10.13
C ASP A 196 4.55 -3.37 10.15
N VAL A 197 5.86 -3.35 10.40
CA VAL A 197 6.67 -2.12 10.44
C VAL A 197 6.61 -1.32 9.13
N THR A 198 6.40 -1.97 7.98
CA THR A 198 6.34 -1.26 6.70
C THR A 198 5.04 -0.49 6.54
N ASN A 199 3.89 -1.07 6.92
CA ASN A 199 2.60 -0.39 6.94
C ASN A 199 2.55 0.67 8.05
N ALA A 200 3.03 0.37 9.26
CA ALA A 200 3.11 1.32 10.37
C ALA A 200 3.93 2.56 10.00
N SER A 201 5.05 2.40 9.29
CA SER A 201 5.90 3.51 8.83
C SER A 201 5.21 4.47 7.86
N ARG A 202 4.02 4.11 7.34
CA ARG A 202 3.25 4.95 6.40
C ARG A 202 2.13 5.74 7.08
N THR A 203 2.04 5.70 8.39
CA THR A 203 0.90 6.30 9.12
C THR A 203 1.11 7.73 9.57
N MET A 204 2.33 8.23 9.64
CA MET A 204 2.77 9.45 10.38
C MET A 204 2.63 9.32 11.91
N LEU A 205 2.46 8.11 12.44
CA LEU A 205 2.23 7.85 13.86
C LEU A 205 3.35 7.02 14.51
N MET A 206 4.17 6.34 13.71
CA MET A 206 5.30 5.51 14.14
C MET A 206 6.61 6.31 14.09
N ASP A 207 7.43 6.18 15.10
CA ASP A 207 8.82 6.67 15.09
C ASP A 207 9.73 5.63 14.40
N LEU A 208 10.52 6.08 13.43
CA LEU A 208 11.41 5.23 12.64
C LEU A 208 12.59 4.66 13.46
N GLU A 209 12.96 5.27 14.58
CA GLU A 209 14.08 4.82 15.40
C GLU A 209 13.64 3.76 16.41
N THR A 210 12.45 3.93 17.00
CA THR A 210 11.92 2.98 18.00
C THR A 210 11.08 1.87 17.39
N LEU A 211 10.55 2.07 16.17
CA LEU A 211 9.60 1.18 15.48
C LEU A 211 8.30 0.95 16.28
N ASP A 212 7.91 1.92 17.11
CA ASP A 212 6.67 1.90 17.88
C ASP A 212 5.87 3.19 17.63
N TRP A 213 4.58 3.15 18.01
CA TRP A 213 3.72 4.31 18.01
C TRP A 213 4.26 5.39 18.92
N ASP A 214 4.41 6.61 18.42
CA ASP A 214 5.01 7.71 19.14
C ASP A 214 3.97 8.60 19.80
N ASP A 215 4.03 8.78 21.11
CA ASP A 215 3.02 9.51 21.89
C ASP A 215 2.92 10.99 21.51
N GLU A 216 4.02 11.64 21.06
CA GLU A 216 3.96 13.02 20.58
C GLU A 216 3.23 13.10 19.24
N LEU A 217 3.46 12.13 18.34
CA LEU A 217 2.72 12.04 17.07
C LEU A 217 1.25 11.68 17.31
N LEU A 218 0.95 10.76 18.21
CA LEU A 218 -0.43 10.43 18.58
C LEU A 218 -1.16 11.64 19.16
N SER A 219 -0.52 12.38 20.06
CA SER A 219 -1.07 13.61 20.63
C SER A 219 -1.31 14.66 19.56
N LEU A 220 -0.38 14.80 18.59
CA LEU A 220 -0.49 15.75 17.49
C LEU A 220 -1.76 15.55 16.65
N PHE A 221 -2.15 14.31 16.40
CA PHE A 221 -3.36 13.92 15.66
C PHE A 221 -4.55 13.62 16.57
N SER A 222 -4.40 13.74 17.91
CA SER A 222 -5.42 13.40 18.91
C SER A 222 -5.95 11.97 18.73
N ILE A 223 -5.07 11.00 18.54
CA ILE A 223 -5.39 9.59 18.31
C ILE A 223 -5.19 8.80 19.61
N PRO A 224 -6.22 8.09 20.12
CA PRO A 224 -6.08 7.20 21.26
C PRO A 224 -5.22 5.99 20.93
N ARG A 225 -4.16 5.72 21.74
CA ARG A 225 -3.29 4.56 21.54
C ARG A 225 -4.04 3.22 21.60
N ALA A 226 -5.13 3.15 22.37
CA ALA A 226 -5.93 1.94 22.57
C ALA A 226 -6.57 1.37 21.30
N MET A 227 -6.71 2.18 20.24
CA MET A 227 -7.26 1.73 18.97
C MET A 227 -6.22 1.24 17.97
N LEU A 228 -4.92 1.37 18.26
CA LEU A 228 -3.84 1.03 17.34
C LEU A 228 -3.47 -0.44 17.44
N PRO A 229 -3.11 -1.09 16.31
CA PRO A 229 -2.60 -2.46 16.33
C PRO A 229 -1.21 -2.55 16.96
N GLU A 230 -0.82 -3.72 17.39
CA GLU A 230 0.58 -4.02 17.68
C GLU A 230 1.41 -3.94 16.39
N ILE A 231 2.65 -3.45 16.49
CA ILE A 231 3.58 -3.42 15.35
C ILE A 231 4.52 -4.61 15.45
N ALA A 232 4.58 -5.40 14.39
CA ALA A 232 5.47 -6.56 14.32
C ALA A 232 6.44 -6.43 13.13
N SER A 233 7.46 -7.28 13.13
CA SER A 233 8.36 -7.48 11.98
C SER A 233 7.58 -7.92 10.74
N SER A 234 8.05 -7.60 9.53
CA SER A 234 7.41 -7.99 8.27
C SER A 234 7.35 -9.51 8.05
N ALA A 235 8.29 -10.25 8.63
CA ALA A 235 8.30 -11.71 8.68
C ALA A 235 8.83 -12.13 10.06
N PRO A 236 7.97 -12.17 11.09
CA PRO A 236 8.37 -12.52 12.45
C PRO A 236 8.81 -13.97 12.56
N SER A 237 9.56 -14.30 13.62
CA SER A 237 10.03 -15.67 13.87
C SER A 237 8.87 -16.64 14.18
N GLU A 238 7.80 -16.10 14.79
CA GLU A 238 6.54 -16.82 15.02
C GLU A 238 5.47 -16.25 14.10
N PRO A 239 4.53 -17.05 13.59
CA PRO A 239 3.45 -16.53 12.75
C PRO A 239 2.65 -15.40 13.45
N TYR A 240 2.14 -14.45 12.69
CA TYR A 240 1.18 -13.45 13.19
C TYR A 240 -0.07 -14.09 13.82
N GLY A 241 -0.41 -15.27 13.37
CA GLY A 241 -1.53 -16.08 13.78
C GLY A 241 -1.80 -17.15 12.73
N VAL A 242 -2.88 -17.89 12.94
CA VAL A 242 -3.35 -18.91 11.99
C VAL A 242 -4.73 -18.54 11.47
N THR A 243 -5.04 -18.93 10.25
CA THR A 243 -6.38 -18.74 9.69
C THR A 243 -7.42 -19.53 10.51
N LEU A 244 -8.61 -18.97 10.66
CA LEU A 244 -9.68 -19.64 11.36
C LEU A 244 -10.10 -20.92 10.60
N ALA A 245 -10.17 -22.07 11.28
CA ALA A 245 -10.53 -23.36 10.66
C ALA A 245 -11.88 -23.34 9.91
N THR A 246 -12.84 -22.52 10.39
CA THR A 246 -14.15 -22.32 9.75
C THR A 246 -14.17 -21.12 8.79
N GLY A 247 -13.02 -20.53 8.51
CA GLY A 247 -12.85 -19.38 7.61
C GLY A 247 -12.77 -19.78 6.14
N PRO A 248 -12.47 -18.82 5.26
CA PRO A 248 -12.45 -19.05 3.80
C PRO A 248 -11.40 -20.03 3.31
N VAL A 249 -10.34 -20.26 4.10
CA VAL A 249 -9.31 -21.27 3.80
C VAL A 249 -9.79 -22.68 4.11
N GLY A 250 -10.72 -22.84 5.07
CA GLY A 250 -11.26 -24.14 5.50
C GLY A 250 -10.31 -24.94 6.39
N GLY A 251 -9.30 -24.33 6.96
CA GLY A 251 -8.31 -24.93 7.85
C GLY A 251 -7.37 -23.90 8.46
N GLU A 252 -6.52 -24.34 9.37
CA GLU A 252 -5.51 -23.54 10.03
C GLU A 252 -4.25 -23.47 9.16
N VAL A 253 -3.96 -22.29 8.62
CA VAL A 253 -2.75 -21.98 7.84
C VAL A 253 -2.02 -20.84 8.53
N PRO A 254 -0.71 -20.94 8.82
CA PRO A 254 0.04 -19.88 9.47
C PRO A 254 0.21 -18.66 8.54
N ILE A 255 0.01 -17.46 9.09
CA ILE A 255 0.26 -16.20 8.42
C ILE A 255 1.64 -15.72 8.85
N THR A 256 2.61 -15.76 7.93
CA THR A 256 4.04 -15.60 8.24
C THR A 256 4.68 -14.36 7.65
N GLY A 257 3.99 -13.63 6.78
CA GLY A 257 4.52 -12.44 6.14
C GLY A 257 3.46 -11.38 5.89
N VAL A 258 3.77 -10.13 6.26
CA VAL A 258 2.95 -8.95 5.97
C VAL A 258 3.87 -7.82 5.51
N LEU A 259 3.60 -7.24 4.35
CA LEU A 259 4.34 -6.09 3.81
C LEU A 259 3.39 -5.19 3.01
N GLY A 260 3.60 -3.88 3.09
CA GLY A 260 2.99 -2.97 2.13
C GLY A 260 3.40 -3.31 0.68
N ASP A 261 2.52 -3.08 -0.29
CA ASP A 261 2.68 -3.51 -1.69
C ASP A 261 4.01 -3.14 -2.34
N GLN A 262 4.48 -1.93 -2.09
CA GLN A 262 5.73 -1.44 -2.65
C GLN A 262 6.96 -2.04 -1.94
N HIS A 263 6.82 -2.40 -0.68
CA HIS A 263 7.85 -3.07 0.13
C HIS A 263 7.92 -4.56 -0.23
N ALA A 264 6.78 -5.21 -0.42
CA ALA A 264 6.71 -6.57 -0.97
C ALA A 264 7.38 -6.64 -2.35
N ALA A 265 7.18 -5.62 -3.20
CA ALA A 265 7.86 -5.53 -4.49
C ALA A 265 9.39 -5.34 -4.37
N MET A 266 9.91 -4.65 -3.34
CA MET A 266 11.35 -4.58 -3.06
C MET A 266 11.94 -5.96 -2.77
N VAL A 267 11.28 -6.70 -1.87
CA VAL A 267 11.70 -8.06 -1.50
C VAL A 267 11.57 -9.01 -2.69
N GLY A 268 10.44 -8.96 -3.40
CA GLY A 268 10.18 -9.82 -4.56
C GLY A 268 11.12 -9.55 -5.76
N GLN A 269 11.66 -8.33 -5.89
CA GLN A 269 12.71 -8.00 -6.87
C GLN A 269 14.13 -8.22 -6.32
N VAL A 270 14.23 -8.81 -5.12
CA VAL A 270 15.51 -9.13 -4.46
C VAL A 270 16.41 -7.90 -4.26
N CYS A 271 15.79 -6.72 -4.06
CA CYS A 271 16.52 -5.47 -3.76
C CYS A 271 16.94 -5.44 -2.29
N LEU A 272 17.79 -6.36 -1.86
CA LEU A 272 18.15 -6.61 -0.45
C LEU A 272 19.42 -5.89 -0.02
N ALA A 273 20.28 -5.50 -0.96
CA ALA A 273 21.50 -4.79 -0.63
C ALA A 273 21.32 -3.25 -0.68
N PRO A 274 22.05 -2.50 0.16
CA PRO A 274 22.07 -1.04 0.09
C PRO A 274 22.46 -0.52 -1.29
N GLY A 275 21.68 0.41 -1.83
CA GLY A 275 21.87 0.98 -3.16
C GLY A 275 21.05 0.29 -4.26
N GLU A 276 20.44 -0.86 -3.98
CA GLU A 276 19.50 -1.49 -4.91
C GLU A 276 18.14 -0.79 -4.87
N ALA A 277 17.50 -0.70 -6.04
CA ALA A 277 16.25 0.03 -6.18
C ALA A 277 15.29 -0.68 -7.13
N LYS A 278 14.00 -0.54 -6.86
CA LYS A 278 12.93 -0.95 -7.78
C LYS A 278 12.04 0.23 -8.13
N ASN A 279 11.43 0.20 -9.28
CA ASN A 279 10.40 1.16 -9.68
C ASN A 279 9.18 0.44 -10.23
N THR A 280 8.05 0.56 -9.53
CA THR A 280 6.76 0.01 -9.97
C THR A 280 6.04 1.02 -10.84
N TYR A 281 5.68 0.62 -12.04
CA TYR A 281 4.84 1.38 -12.98
C TYR A 281 3.42 0.80 -12.99
N GLY A 282 2.52 1.43 -12.27
CA GLY A 282 1.11 1.03 -12.17
C GLY A 282 0.15 2.22 -12.29
N THR A 283 -0.87 2.27 -11.48
CA THR A 283 -1.80 3.41 -11.32
C THR A 283 -1.01 4.69 -11.04
N GLY A 284 -0.07 4.62 -10.10
CA GLY A 284 1.02 5.56 -9.88
C GLY A 284 2.38 4.92 -10.18
N ASN A 285 3.48 5.68 -9.98
CA ASN A 285 4.83 5.14 -9.96
C ASN A 285 5.43 5.29 -8.58
N PHE A 286 6.07 4.22 -8.11
CA PHE A 286 6.66 4.15 -6.78
C PHE A 286 8.08 3.59 -6.89
N LEU A 287 9.05 4.48 -6.71
CA LEU A 287 10.47 4.16 -6.70
C LEU A 287 10.93 4.03 -5.25
N LEU A 288 11.49 2.89 -4.87
CA LEU A 288 12.14 2.67 -3.59
C LEU A 288 13.62 2.34 -3.79
N LEU A 289 14.47 2.91 -2.92
CA LEU A 289 15.91 2.64 -2.86
C LEU A 289 16.25 2.14 -1.46
N ASN A 290 16.84 0.97 -1.37
CA ASN A 290 17.35 0.39 -0.13
C ASN A 290 18.52 1.23 0.40
N THR A 291 18.44 1.70 1.66
CA THR A 291 19.50 2.46 2.34
C THR A 291 20.21 1.65 3.42
N GLY A 292 19.92 0.36 3.52
CA GLY A 292 20.44 -0.50 4.58
C GLY A 292 19.85 -0.15 5.95
N GLU A 293 20.60 -0.38 7.00
CA GLU A 293 20.20 -0.11 8.39
C GLU A 293 20.26 1.40 8.78
N THR A 294 20.51 2.27 7.81
CA THR A 294 20.67 3.71 8.03
C THR A 294 19.40 4.48 7.68
N ILE A 295 18.87 5.24 8.63
CA ILE A 295 17.78 6.19 8.39
C ILE A 295 18.35 7.38 7.61
N VAL A 296 18.15 7.39 6.30
CA VAL A 296 18.57 8.48 5.42
C VAL A 296 17.44 9.48 5.25
N ARG A 297 17.67 10.73 5.62
CA ARG A 297 16.70 11.82 5.43
C ARG A 297 17.03 12.61 4.16
N SER A 298 16.06 12.70 3.27
CA SER A 298 16.23 13.43 2.01
C SER A 298 15.98 14.92 2.17
N ASN A 299 16.90 15.73 1.67
CA ASN A 299 16.73 17.18 1.51
C ASN A 299 15.99 17.56 0.20
N ASN A 300 15.64 16.58 -0.62
CA ASN A 300 15.07 16.74 -1.95
C ASN A 300 13.63 16.19 -2.05
N GLY A 301 12.91 16.13 -0.92
CA GLY A 301 11.49 15.77 -0.89
C GLY A 301 11.17 14.29 -1.09
N LEU A 302 12.15 13.38 -0.98
CA LEU A 302 11.90 11.95 -0.91
C LEU A 302 11.45 11.57 0.51
N LEU A 303 10.67 10.50 0.62
CA LEU A 303 10.25 9.94 1.90
C LEU A 303 11.33 9.02 2.46
N THR A 304 11.40 8.93 3.79
CA THR A 304 12.11 7.85 4.48
C THR A 304 11.09 6.90 5.09
N THR A 305 11.27 5.60 4.88
CA THR A 305 10.33 4.57 5.35
C THR A 305 11.11 3.33 5.78
N VAL A 306 10.51 2.46 6.58
CA VAL A 306 11.06 1.11 6.78
C VAL A 306 10.87 0.34 5.47
N CYS A 307 11.90 -0.33 5.01
CA CYS A 307 11.85 -1.16 3.79
C CYS A 307 11.30 -2.55 4.10
N TYR A 308 11.82 -3.19 5.11
CA TYR A 308 11.40 -4.46 5.69
C TYR A 308 12.12 -4.74 7.01
N GLN A 309 11.61 -5.69 7.77
CA GLN A 309 12.29 -6.30 8.91
C GLN A 309 12.01 -7.80 8.91
N PHE A 310 13.03 -8.64 9.10
CA PHE A 310 12.90 -10.09 9.15
C PHE A 310 13.27 -10.60 10.54
N GLY A 311 12.35 -11.33 11.17
CA GLY A 311 12.53 -11.83 12.54
C GLY A 311 12.92 -10.71 13.50
N ASN A 312 13.95 -10.97 14.30
CA ASN A 312 14.51 -10.02 15.26
C ASN A 312 15.72 -9.24 14.69
N ALA A 313 15.95 -9.29 13.37
CA ALA A 313 17.02 -8.53 12.75
C ALA A 313 16.72 -7.02 12.83
N LYS A 314 17.77 -6.21 12.67
CA LYS A 314 17.59 -4.77 12.54
C LYS A 314 16.73 -4.43 11.32
N PRO A 315 15.94 -3.35 11.39
CA PRO A 315 15.15 -2.91 10.24
C PRO A 315 16.08 -2.42 9.12
N VAL A 316 15.64 -2.67 7.88
CA VAL A 316 16.21 -2.05 6.69
C VAL A 316 15.33 -0.89 6.29
N TYR A 317 15.92 0.24 5.93
CA TYR A 317 15.21 1.46 5.52
C TYR A 317 15.28 1.68 4.01
N ALA A 318 14.40 2.54 3.52
CA ALA A 318 14.39 2.95 2.12
C ALA A 318 14.07 4.44 1.98
N LEU A 319 14.60 5.03 0.91
CA LEU A 319 14.07 6.28 0.37
C LEU A 319 12.99 5.96 -0.66
N GLU A 320 11.86 6.68 -0.59
CA GLU A 320 10.77 6.52 -1.55
C GLU A 320 10.45 7.82 -2.28
N GLY A 321 10.24 7.67 -3.57
CA GLY A 321 9.65 8.68 -4.40
C GLY A 321 8.35 8.20 -5.03
N SER A 322 7.25 8.97 -4.89
CA SER A 322 5.91 8.58 -5.35
C SER A 322 5.35 9.58 -6.37
N ILE A 323 4.79 9.07 -7.48
CA ILE A 323 3.99 9.84 -8.45
C ILE A 323 2.59 9.24 -8.45
N ALA A 324 1.61 10.00 -7.93
CA ALA A 324 0.25 9.49 -7.74
C ALA A 324 -0.46 9.11 -9.05
N VAL A 325 -0.15 9.78 -10.15
CA VAL A 325 -0.91 9.68 -11.40
C VAL A 325 0.01 9.35 -12.57
N THR A 326 0.01 8.08 -12.99
CA THR A 326 0.68 7.60 -14.21
C THR A 326 -0.26 6.72 -15.04
N GLY A 327 -0.39 5.45 -14.76
CA GLY A 327 -1.33 4.55 -15.44
C GLY A 327 -2.80 5.00 -15.30
N SER A 328 -3.19 5.53 -14.12
CA SER A 328 -4.53 6.07 -13.89
C SER A 328 -4.94 7.16 -14.87
N ALA A 329 -3.99 7.99 -15.32
CA ALA A 329 -4.32 8.94 -16.36
C ALA A 329 -4.47 8.28 -17.76
N VAL A 330 -3.95 7.01 -18.07
CA VAL A 330 -4.31 6.24 -19.29
C VAL A 330 -5.73 5.70 -19.15
N GLN A 331 -6.08 5.18 -17.97
CA GLN A 331 -7.44 4.77 -17.66
C GLN A 331 -8.41 5.95 -17.83
N TRP A 332 -8.08 7.13 -17.32
CA TRP A 332 -8.88 8.33 -17.50
C TRP A 332 -9.12 8.71 -18.96
N LEU A 333 -8.11 8.55 -19.85
CA LEU A 333 -8.29 8.74 -21.30
C LEU A 333 -9.26 7.72 -21.90
N ARG A 334 -9.30 6.50 -21.39
CA ARG A 334 -10.19 5.43 -21.81
C ARG A 334 -11.59 5.64 -21.26
N ASP A 335 -11.71 5.74 -19.94
CA ASP A 335 -12.98 5.58 -19.25
C ASP A 335 -13.78 6.89 -19.14
N GLN A 336 -13.10 8.02 -18.96
CA GLN A 336 -13.76 9.32 -18.80
C GLN A 336 -13.81 10.13 -20.09
N LEU A 337 -12.76 10.10 -20.90
CA LEU A 337 -12.73 10.84 -22.16
C LEU A 337 -13.11 9.99 -23.39
N GLY A 338 -13.12 8.67 -23.29
CA GLY A 338 -13.47 7.78 -24.39
C GLY A 338 -12.61 7.91 -25.65
N ILE A 339 -11.39 8.47 -25.53
CA ILE A 339 -10.53 8.78 -26.69
C ILE A 339 -9.57 7.64 -27.05
N ILE A 340 -9.50 6.60 -26.24
CA ILE A 340 -8.81 5.33 -26.50
C ILE A 340 -9.69 4.17 -26.02
N SER A 341 -9.57 3.01 -26.65
CA SER A 341 -10.28 1.78 -26.25
C SER A 341 -9.43 0.88 -25.32
N GLY A 342 -8.11 1.11 -25.29
CA GLY A 342 -7.18 0.35 -24.46
C GLY A 342 -5.83 1.04 -24.33
N ALA A 343 -5.04 0.65 -23.33
CA ALA A 343 -3.74 1.29 -23.04
C ALA A 343 -2.76 1.20 -24.22
N ALA A 344 -2.68 0.05 -24.88
CA ALA A 344 -1.79 -0.16 -26.05
C ALA A 344 -2.08 0.80 -27.21
N GLN A 345 -3.36 1.20 -27.41
CA GLN A 345 -3.73 2.14 -28.46
C GLN A 345 -3.09 3.53 -28.25
N SER A 346 -2.77 3.92 -27.01
CA SER A 346 -2.17 5.21 -26.72
C SER A 346 -0.80 5.39 -27.39
N GLU A 347 0.01 4.34 -27.41
CA GLU A 347 1.32 4.36 -28.07
C GLU A 347 1.17 4.44 -29.59
N ALA A 348 0.33 3.58 -30.18
CA ALA A 348 0.10 3.57 -31.62
C ALA A 348 -0.35 4.94 -32.16
N LEU A 349 -1.20 5.63 -31.40
CA LEU A 349 -1.67 6.97 -31.75
C LEU A 349 -0.60 8.07 -31.52
N ALA A 350 0.21 7.94 -30.47
CA ALA A 350 1.29 8.86 -30.21
C ALA A 350 2.37 8.83 -31.31
N ARG A 351 2.61 7.66 -31.90
CA ARG A 351 3.56 7.49 -33.03
C ARG A 351 3.10 8.12 -34.33
N GLN A 352 1.80 8.47 -34.46
CA GLN A 352 1.23 9.09 -35.67
C GLN A 352 1.48 10.60 -35.77
N VAL A 353 2.08 11.21 -34.74
CA VAL A 353 2.35 12.65 -34.74
C VAL A 353 3.84 12.88 -34.50
N PRO A 354 4.45 13.88 -35.19
CA PRO A 354 5.87 14.16 -35.07
C PRO A 354 6.25 14.75 -33.69
N ASP A 355 5.34 15.51 -33.10
CA ASP A 355 5.54 16.19 -31.82
C ASP A 355 4.22 16.34 -31.05
N ASN A 356 4.24 17.11 -29.99
CA ASN A 356 3.08 17.37 -29.12
C ASN A 356 2.23 18.58 -29.55
N GLY A 357 2.49 19.21 -30.68
CA GLY A 357 1.75 20.38 -31.15
C GLY A 357 1.74 21.56 -30.17
N GLY A 358 2.72 21.66 -29.28
CA GLY A 358 2.77 22.69 -28.23
C GLY A 358 1.81 22.45 -27.06
N MET A 359 1.13 21.31 -27.03
CA MET A 359 0.17 20.97 -25.97
C MET A 359 0.87 20.32 -24.76
N TYR A 360 0.49 20.73 -23.55
CA TYR A 360 1.02 20.21 -22.30
C TYR A 360 -0.09 19.81 -21.34
N PHE A 361 0.03 18.59 -20.76
CA PHE A 361 -0.90 18.06 -19.78
C PHE A 361 -0.16 17.61 -18.51
N VAL A 362 -0.56 18.14 -17.36
CA VAL A 362 -0.04 17.76 -16.04
C VAL A 362 -1.14 16.97 -15.31
N PRO A 363 -1.06 15.65 -15.25
CA PRO A 363 -2.06 14.82 -14.58
C PRO A 363 -1.84 14.85 -13.06
N ALA A 364 -2.41 15.83 -12.38
CA ALA A 364 -2.33 15.98 -10.94
C ALA A 364 -3.72 15.82 -10.32
N PHE A 365 -4.39 14.69 -10.58
CA PHE A 365 -5.76 14.44 -10.10
C PHE A 365 -5.83 14.42 -8.56
N SER A 366 -4.79 13.89 -7.89
CA SER A 366 -4.64 13.85 -6.44
C SER A 366 -3.49 14.77 -5.95
N GLY A 367 -3.21 15.85 -6.66
CA GLY A 367 -2.09 16.73 -6.38
C GLY A 367 -0.76 16.27 -6.97
N LEU A 368 0.32 16.90 -6.53
CA LEU A 368 1.70 16.58 -6.88
C LEU A 368 2.37 16.00 -5.62
N PHE A 369 2.84 14.76 -5.71
CA PHE A 369 3.61 14.09 -4.66
C PHE A 369 5.10 14.45 -4.76
N ALA A 370 5.97 13.56 -4.36
CA ALA A 370 7.39 13.83 -4.36
C ALA A 370 7.90 14.40 -5.71
N PRO A 371 8.86 15.33 -5.70
CA PRO A 371 9.45 15.98 -4.55
C PRO A 371 8.66 17.21 -4.05
N TYR A 372 7.53 17.53 -4.69
CA TYR A 372 6.86 18.83 -4.57
C TYR A 372 5.92 18.93 -3.36
N TRP A 373 5.25 17.84 -2.99
CA TRP A 373 4.23 17.75 -1.91
C TRP A 373 3.22 18.90 -1.97
N ARG A 374 2.54 19.06 -3.15
CA ARG A 374 1.54 20.11 -3.41
C ARG A 374 0.15 19.48 -3.61
N PRO A 375 -0.65 19.26 -2.56
CA PRO A 375 -1.94 18.57 -2.63
C PRO A 375 -2.98 19.35 -3.42
N MET A 376 -2.94 20.70 -3.37
CA MET A 376 -3.91 21.57 -4.06
C MET A 376 -3.61 21.83 -5.54
N ARG A 377 -2.59 21.19 -6.13
CA ARG A 377 -2.36 21.28 -7.56
C ARG A 377 -3.27 20.31 -8.30
N VAL A 378 -4.19 20.85 -9.11
CA VAL A 378 -5.09 20.06 -9.95
C VAL A 378 -4.49 19.80 -11.33
N ALA A 379 -5.04 18.81 -12.03
CA ALA A 379 -4.68 18.52 -13.41
C ALA A 379 -4.86 19.77 -14.28
N ARG A 380 -3.89 20.05 -15.13
CA ARG A 380 -3.90 21.21 -16.03
C ARG A 380 -3.46 20.80 -17.42
N SER A 381 -4.18 21.29 -18.43
CA SER A 381 -3.74 21.29 -19.82
C SER A 381 -3.46 22.71 -20.30
N SER A 382 -2.47 22.87 -21.15
CA SER A 382 -2.13 24.15 -21.79
C SER A 382 -1.67 23.92 -23.24
N GLY A 383 -1.70 24.94 -24.07
CA GLY A 383 -1.33 24.84 -25.47
C GLY A 383 -2.39 24.20 -26.38
N CYS A 384 -3.61 23.98 -25.88
CA CYS A 384 -4.73 23.55 -26.71
C CYS A 384 -5.14 24.63 -27.69
N ARG A 385 -5.20 24.32 -28.99
CA ARG A 385 -5.72 25.16 -30.05
C ARG A 385 -6.89 24.46 -30.72
N GLY A 386 -7.79 25.21 -31.40
CA GLY A 386 -8.93 24.60 -32.10
C GLY A 386 -8.55 23.55 -33.16
N SER A 387 -7.31 23.60 -33.65
CA SER A 387 -6.73 22.64 -34.58
C SER A 387 -5.97 21.48 -33.90
N THR A 388 -5.95 21.39 -32.57
CA THR A 388 -5.20 20.35 -31.86
C THR A 388 -5.87 18.98 -32.06
N PRO A 389 -5.28 18.04 -32.82
CA PRO A 389 -5.91 16.74 -33.07
C PRO A 389 -5.99 15.88 -31.80
N THR A 390 -6.98 15.01 -31.71
CA THR A 390 -7.13 14.04 -30.62
C THR A 390 -5.88 13.18 -30.41
N ARG A 391 -5.16 12.84 -31.47
CA ARG A 391 -3.87 12.12 -31.46
C ARG A 391 -2.77 12.91 -30.75
N THR A 392 -2.78 14.26 -30.76
CA THR A 392 -1.82 15.09 -30.04
C THR A 392 -2.06 15.04 -28.53
N TRP A 393 -3.31 15.00 -28.08
CA TRP A 393 -3.68 14.71 -26.70
C TRP A 393 -3.12 13.38 -26.20
N ARG A 394 -3.08 12.39 -27.07
CA ARG A 394 -2.59 11.05 -26.80
C ARG A 394 -1.06 10.97 -26.78
N ALA A 395 -0.36 11.68 -27.69
CA ALA A 395 1.11 11.68 -27.80
C ALA A 395 1.83 12.30 -26.60
N GLN A 396 1.26 13.36 -26.04
CA GLN A 396 1.87 14.11 -24.94
C GLN A 396 2.12 13.33 -23.68
N ARG A 397 1.31 12.36 -23.45
CA ARG A 397 1.31 11.61 -22.24
C ARG A 397 2.48 10.66 -22.11
N TRP A 398 2.84 10.02 -23.21
CA TRP A 398 3.96 9.09 -23.29
C TRP A 398 5.30 9.78 -23.00
N ARG A 399 5.54 10.91 -23.65
CA ARG A 399 6.80 11.66 -23.47
C ARG A 399 7.00 12.19 -22.05
N ARG A 400 5.95 12.52 -21.32
CA ARG A 400 6.08 13.06 -19.95
C ARG A 400 6.20 12.02 -18.84
N SER A 401 5.64 10.83 -19.01
CA SER A 401 5.90 9.74 -18.05
C SER A 401 7.38 9.38 -18.02
N ALA A 402 8.02 9.29 -19.19
CA ALA A 402 9.47 9.08 -19.30
C ALA A 402 10.29 10.26 -18.76
N THR A 403 9.90 11.51 -19.05
CA THR A 403 10.58 12.72 -18.55
C THR A 403 10.43 12.90 -17.05
N ARG A 404 9.29 12.53 -16.46
CA ARG A 404 9.12 12.54 -15.00
C ARG A 404 9.96 11.50 -14.31
N ALA A 405 10.06 10.29 -14.84
CA ALA A 405 11.00 9.29 -14.32
C ALA A 405 12.46 9.81 -14.37
N ALA A 406 12.84 10.52 -15.42
CA ALA A 406 14.16 11.15 -15.53
C ALA A 406 14.38 12.32 -14.55
N MET A 407 13.35 13.13 -14.24
CA MET A 407 13.43 14.19 -13.23
C MET A 407 13.60 13.63 -11.79
N TRP A 408 13.18 12.41 -11.53
CA TRP A 408 13.38 11.73 -10.27
C TRP A 408 14.83 11.32 -10.03
N TRP A 409 15.56 11.05 -11.10
CA TRP A 409 16.97 10.69 -11.02
C TRP A 409 17.84 11.83 -10.49
N THR A 410 17.44 13.09 -10.69
CA THR A 410 18.19 14.27 -10.21
C THR A 410 18.17 14.41 -8.68
N PRO A 411 17.02 14.31 -7.97
CA PRO A 411 17.00 14.30 -6.50
C PRO A 411 17.82 13.16 -5.88
N TRP A 412 17.84 11.99 -6.51
CA TRP A 412 18.64 10.84 -6.06
C TRP A 412 20.13 11.12 -6.12
N LYS A 413 20.62 11.74 -7.20
CA LYS A 413 22.02 12.12 -7.34
C LYS A 413 22.48 13.16 -6.31
N GLN A 414 21.59 13.98 -5.80
CA GLN A 414 21.88 15.04 -4.83
C GLN A 414 21.77 14.57 -3.36
N THR A 415 21.24 13.38 -3.11
CA THR A 415 21.18 12.80 -1.77
C THR A 415 22.51 12.08 -1.49
N PRO A 416 23.27 12.45 -0.42
CA PRO A 416 24.72 12.16 -0.31
C PRO A 416 25.11 10.70 -0.03
N VAL A 417 24.23 9.72 -0.16
CA VAL A 417 24.48 8.37 0.34
C VAL A 417 25.01 7.37 -0.69
N PHE A 418 24.77 7.54 -1.99
CA PHE A 418 25.25 6.55 -2.98
C PHE A 418 25.47 7.16 -4.37
N ALA A 419 26.68 6.99 -4.91
CA ALA A 419 26.87 6.97 -6.35
C ALA A 419 26.26 5.67 -6.86
N CYS A 420 25.11 5.73 -7.53
CA CYS A 420 24.56 4.58 -8.25
C CYS A 420 25.65 4.04 -9.20
N ARG A 421 26.11 2.82 -8.96
CA ARG A 421 26.84 2.06 -9.98
C ARG A 421 25.80 1.56 -10.97
N CYS A 422 25.77 2.16 -12.16
CA CYS A 422 25.09 1.61 -13.32
C CYS A 422 25.87 0.40 -13.84
#